data_0b473bb72ece1b50044be44d8b208de0
#
_entry.id   0b473bb72ece1b50044be44d8b208de0
#
_cell.length_a   1.000
_cell.length_b   1.000
_cell.length_c   1.000
_cell.angle_alpha   90.00
_cell.angle_beta   90.00
_cell.angle_gamma   90.00
#
_symmetry.space_group_name_H-M   'P 1'
#
loop_
_entity.id
_entity.type
_entity.pdbx_description
1 polymer ?
#
loop_
_entity_poly.entity_id
_entity_poly.type
_entity_poly.pdbx_seq_one_letter_code
_entity_poly.pdbx_strand_id
1 'polypeptide(L)'
;MQTDTQLVYSEDELMRDHPDLRPHMILGQRVHGGFAADGSYQPPRALVRERALDAWTGALRERGGDVFAADSSLLAGVRVVDVEQQRVLLRNGMGRWFWNQLTVTGKIEARGRLLADVAFPDLQPVIVEDISEMAIGHLGGGLLLAHGLDEGGQPDLGIGGHD
;
A
#
# COMPACT_ATOMS: atom_id res chain seq x y z
N MET A 1 -18.29 -10.68 18.09
CA MET A 1 -18.69 -10.43 16.68
C MET A 1 -18.11 -9.06 16.35
N GLN A 2 -16.99 -9.01 15.64
CA GLN A 2 -16.41 -7.74 15.18
C GLN A 2 -17.43 -7.07 14.28
N THR A 3 -17.75 -5.81 14.55
CA THR A 3 -18.60 -5.04 13.64
C THR A 3 -17.79 -4.77 12.38
N ASP A 4 -18.40 -4.93 11.20
CA ASP A 4 -17.80 -4.72 9.86
C ASP A 4 -17.16 -3.33 9.65
N THR A 5 -17.15 -2.50 10.68
CA THR A 5 -16.71 -1.09 10.66
C THR A 5 -15.48 -0.82 11.53
N GLN A 6 -14.99 -1.83 12.27
CA GLN A 6 -13.81 -1.66 13.12
C GLN A 6 -12.54 -1.86 12.28
N LEU A 7 -11.62 -0.90 12.33
CA LEU A 7 -10.30 -1.03 11.73
C LEU A 7 -9.49 -2.04 12.54
N VAL A 8 -9.28 -3.21 11.96
CA VAL A 8 -8.33 -4.22 12.44
C VAL A 8 -7.18 -4.22 11.46
N TYR A 9 -5.97 -4.21 11.90
CA TYR A 9 -4.79 -4.17 11.04
C TYR A 9 -4.08 -5.53 11.06
N SER A 10 -4.83 -6.63 10.97
CA SER A 10 -4.27 -7.99 10.90
C SER A 10 -3.81 -8.31 9.48
N GLU A 11 -2.87 -9.26 9.36
CA GLU A 11 -2.43 -9.79 8.07
C GLU A 11 -3.60 -10.30 7.24
N ASP A 12 -4.47 -11.13 7.82
CA ASP A 12 -5.64 -11.70 7.13
C ASP A 12 -6.57 -10.63 6.54
N GLU A 13 -6.74 -9.52 7.25
CA GLU A 13 -7.55 -8.40 6.77
C GLU A 13 -6.86 -7.67 5.63
N LEU A 14 -5.58 -7.33 5.82
CA LEU A 14 -4.84 -6.47 4.92
C LEU A 14 -4.46 -7.17 3.61
N MET A 15 -4.31 -8.51 3.63
CA MET A 15 -3.93 -9.33 2.47
C MET A 15 -5.10 -10.06 1.82
N ARG A 16 -6.33 -9.81 2.26
CA ARG A 16 -7.52 -10.49 1.73
C ARG A 16 -7.73 -10.18 0.24
N ASP A 17 -7.83 -11.24 -0.56
CA ASP A 17 -8.15 -11.15 -1.97
C ASP A 17 -9.58 -10.65 -2.21
N HIS A 18 -9.75 -9.82 -3.22
CA HIS A 18 -11.06 -9.35 -3.68
C HIS A 18 -11.56 -10.30 -4.79
N PRO A 19 -12.69 -11.02 -4.58
CA PRO A 19 -13.12 -12.09 -5.50
C PRO A 19 -13.52 -11.58 -6.90
N ASP A 20 -13.96 -10.33 -7.00
CA ASP A 20 -14.49 -9.74 -8.23
C ASP A 20 -13.43 -9.00 -9.06
N LEU A 21 -12.18 -8.99 -8.60
CA LEU A 21 -11.10 -8.30 -9.31
C LEU A 21 -10.49 -9.20 -10.40
N ARG A 22 -10.16 -8.61 -11.53
CA ARG A 22 -9.31 -9.27 -12.52
C ARG A 22 -7.90 -9.41 -11.94
N PRO A 23 -7.30 -10.62 -11.97
CA PRO A 23 -5.97 -10.83 -11.41
C PRO A 23 -4.92 -9.86 -11.95
N HIS A 24 -4.08 -9.34 -11.06
CA HIS A 24 -2.90 -8.58 -11.45
C HIS A 24 -1.77 -9.55 -11.77
N MET A 25 -1.22 -9.43 -12.97
CA MET A 25 -0.15 -10.32 -13.48
C MET A 25 1.09 -9.50 -13.82
N ILE A 26 2.23 -9.86 -13.25
CA ILE A 26 3.54 -9.30 -13.58
C ILE A 26 4.42 -10.43 -14.09
N LEU A 27 4.97 -10.28 -15.30
CA LEU A 27 5.83 -11.28 -15.96
C LEU A 27 5.23 -12.70 -15.97
N GLY A 28 3.90 -12.83 -16.03
CA GLY A 28 3.21 -14.11 -16.04
C GLY A 28 2.94 -14.70 -14.67
N GLN A 29 3.35 -14.05 -13.60
CA GLN A 29 3.07 -14.43 -12.21
C GLN A 29 1.94 -13.57 -11.65
N ARG A 30 1.02 -14.20 -10.91
CA ARG A 30 0.00 -13.46 -10.15
C ARG A 30 0.67 -12.76 -8.97
N VAL A 31 0.30 -11.51 -8.75
CA VAL A 31 0.68 -10.72 -7.57
C VAL A 31 -0.59 -10.31 -6.80
N HIS A 32 -0.41 -9.79 -5.58
CA HIS A 32 -1.52 -9.33 -4.75
C HIS A 32 -2.33 -8.21 -5.41
N GLY A 33 -3.59 -8.06 -4.99
CA GLY A 33 -4.51 -7.09 -5.56
C GLY A 33 -5.04 -7.48 -6.93
N GLY A 34 -5.63 -6.53 -7.64
CA GLY A 34 -6.22 -6.75 -8.95
C GLY A 34 -6.81 -5.49 -9.56
N PHE A 35 -7.55 -5.66 -10.65
CA PHE A 35 -8.16 -4.55 -11.38
C PHE A 35 -9.69 -4.66 -11.38
N ALA A 36 -10.36 -3.57 -11.02
CA ALA A 36 -11.79 -3.43 -11.14
C ALA A 36 -12.22 -3.37 -12.61
N ALA A 37 -13.54 -3.44 -12.86
CA ALA A 37 -14.11 -3.44 -14.22
C ALA A 37 -13.77 -2.16 -15.02
N ASP A 38 -13.57 -1.04 -14.36
CA ASP A 38 -13.17 0.23 -14.96
C ASP A 38 -11.65 0.32 -15.24
N GLY A 39 -10.88 -0.70 -14.87
CA GLY A 39 -9.44 -0.76 -15.02
C GLY A 39 -8.64 -0.12 -13.89
N SER A 40 -9.29 0.38 -12.84
CA SER A 40 -8.60 0.88 -11.65
C SER A 40 -7.97 -0.27 -10.86
N TYR A 41 -6.75 -0.06 -10.38
CA TYR A 41 -6.08 -1.02 -9.49
C TYR A 41 -6.66 -0.93 -8.07
N GLN A 42 -6.90 -2.09 -7.48
CA GLN A 42 -7.37 -2.23 -6.11
C GLN A 42 -6.37 -3.09 -5.32
N PRO A 43 -5.76 -2.56 -4.25
CA PRO A 43 -4.91 -3.34 -3.38
C PRO A 43 -5.73 -4.35 -2.54
N PRO A 44 -5.12 -5.40 -1.99
CA PRO A 44 -5.81 -6.41 -1.20
C PRO A 44 -6.68 -5.81 -0.07
N ARG A 45 -6.14 -4.86 0.64
CA ARG A 45 -6.80 -4.17 1.76
C ARG A 45 -8.04 -3.34 1.37
N ALA A 46 -8.25 -3.02 0.10
CA ALA A 46 -9.40 -2.20 -0.34
C ALA A 46 -10.73 -2.87 0.01
N LEU A 47 -10.79 -4.22 -0.03
CA LEU A 47 -12.01 -4.98 0.24
C LEU A 47 -12.64 -4.70 1.61
N VAL A 48 -11.82 -4.54 2.63
CA VAL A 48 -12.28 -4.36 4.03
C VAL A 48 -12.06 -2.93 4.49
N ARG A 49 -10.91 -2.37 4.13
CA ARG A 49 -10.45 -1.09 4.66
C ARG A 49 -11.28 0.10 4.18
N GLU A 50 -11.78 0.09 2.95
CA GLU A 50 -12.59 1.18 2.40
C GLU A 50 -13.84 1.41 3.26
N ARG A 51 -14.59 0.35 3.56
CA ARG A 51 -15.79 0.44 4.42
C ARG A 51 -15.47 0.93 5.82
N ALA A 52 -14.38 0.48 6.40
CA ALA A 52 -13.96 0.91 7.73
C ALA A 52 -13.52 2.38 7.73
N LEU A 53 -12.83 2.84 6.69
CA LEU A 53 -12.44 4.25 6.52
C LEU A 53 -13.67 5.15 6.32
N ASP A 54 -14.66 4.71 5.57
CA ASP A 54 -15.92 5.45 5.37
C ASP A 54 -16.68 5.60 6.70
N ALA A 55 -16.79 4.52 7.46
CA ALA A 55 -17.42 4.55 8.79
C ALA A 55 -16.66 5.46 9.76
N TRP A 56 -15.33 5.39 9.77
CA TRP A 56 -14.48 6.26 10.58
C TRP A 56 -14.63 7.73 10.18
N THR A 57 -14.63 8.03 8.88
CA THR A 57 -14.81 9.38 8.35
C THR A 57 -16.19 9.92 8.72
N GLY A 58 -17.24 9.11 8.63
CA GLY A 58 -18.57 9.45 9.07
C GLY A 58 -18.60 9.84 10.56
N ALA A 59 -18.06 8.97 11.41
CA ALA A 59 -17.97 9.23 12.85
C ALA A 59 -17.10 10.45 13.21
N LEU A 60 -16.06 10.74 12.42
CA LEU A 60 -15.26 11.96 12.59
C LEU A 60 -16.10 13.20 12.30
N ARG A 61 -16.87 13.21 11.21
CA ARG A 61 -17.73 14.34 10.84
C ARG A 61 -18.85 14.58 11.84
N GLU A 62 -19.47 13.53 12.37
CA GLU A 62 -20.46 13.63 13.45
C GLU A 62 -19.92 14.32 14.71
N ARG A 63 -18.61 14.22 14.96
CA ARG A 63 -17.93 14.90 16.09
C ARG A 63 -17.41 16.28 15.72
N GLY A 64 -17.74 16.81 14.55
CA GLY A 64 -17.33 18.13 14.07
C GLY A 64 -15.92 18.18 13.47
N GLY A 65 -15.28 17.03 13.22
CA GLY A 65 -14.06 16.94 12.46
C GLY A 65 -14.30 16.84 10.96
N ASP A 66 -13.26 16.92 10.16
CA ASP A 66 -13.31 16.65 8.72
C ASP A 66 -11.99 16.11 8.20
N VAL A 67 -12.05 15.46 7.04
CA VAL A 67 -10.87 15.00 6.30
C VAL A 67 -10.58 16.02 5.22
N PHE A 68 -9.39 16.62 5.27
CA PHE A 68 -8.94 17.56 4.25
C PHE A 68 -8.20 16.83 3.15
N ALA A 69 -8.60 17.06 1.90
CA ALA A 69 -7.81 16.65 0.77
C ALA A 69 -6.50 17.45 0.76
N ALA A 70 -5.37 16.76 0.63
CA ALA A 70 -4.10 17.43 0.40
C ALA A 70 -4.18 18.22 -0.92
N ASP A 71 -3.73 19.47 -0.91
CA ASP A 71 -3.61 20.24 -2.15
C ASP A 71 -2.48 19.67 -3.00
N SER A 72 -2.85 18.78 -3.93
CA SER A 72 -1.90 18.16 -4.85
C SER A 72 -1.27 19.16 -5.82
N SER A 73 -1.80 20.39 -5.94
CA SER A 73 -1.21 21.43 -6.78
C SER A 73 0.21 21.79 -6.32
N LEU A 74 0.50 21.69 -5.03
CA LEU A 74 1.85 21.88 -4.49
C LEU A 74 2.83 20.80 -4.96
N LEU A 75 2.36 19.59 -5.24
CA LEU A 75 3.15 18.46 -5.73
C LEU A 75 3.10 18.36 -7.26
N ALA A 76 1.98 18.66 -7.87
CA ALA A 76 1.78 18.70 -9.33
C ALA A 76 2.39 19.94 -9.99
N GLY A 77 2.88 20.88 -9.17
CA GLY A 77 3.53 22.08 -9.71
C GLY A 77 4.75 21.75 -10.55
N VAL A 78 5.06 22.62 -11.41
CA VAL A 78 6.17 22.98 -12.31
C VAL A 78 7.42 22.07 -12.34
N ARG A 79 7.50 21.04 -11.50
CA ARG A 79 8.70 20.20 -11.30
C ARG A 79 8.57 18.77 -11.82
N VAL A 80 7.39 18.37 -12.25
CA VAL A 80 7.18 17.06 -12.87
C VAL A 80 7.52 17.19 -14.34
N VAL A 81 8.50 16.43 -14.78
CA VAL A 81 8.90 16.35 -16.19
C VAL A 81 7.72 15.75 -16.97
N ASP A 82 7.11 16.54 -17.86
CA ASP A 82 6.03 16.08 -18.71
C ASP A 82 6.51 15.05 -19.75
N VAL A 83 5.58 14.41 -20.44
CA VAL A 83 5.89 13.32 -21.40
C VAL A 83 6.81 13.82 -22.54
N GLU A 84 6.65 15.05 -23.00
CA GLU A 84 7.49 15.58 -24.07
C GLU A 84 8.92 15.88 -23.56
N GLN A 85 9.03 16.42 -22.36
CA GLN A 85 10.32 16.60 -21.71
C GLN A 85 11.02 15.26 -21.46
N GLN A 86 10.29 14.23 -21.01
CA GLN A 86 10.83 12.87 -20.87
C GLN A 86 11.35 12.33 -22.20
N ARG A 87 10.60 12.51 -23.30
CA ARG A 87 11.03 12.11 -24.65
C ARG A 87 12.30 12.83 -25.08
N VAL A 88 12.40 14.12 -24.80
CA VAL A 88 13.62 14.91 -25.09
C VAL A 88 14.81 14.35 -24.31
N LEU A 89 14.66 14.08 -23.02
CA LEU A 89 15.71 13.51 -22.18
C LEU A 89 16.17 12.14 -22.70
N LEU A 90 15.23 11.27 -23.06
CA LEU A 90 15.54 9.94 -23.61
C LEU A 90 16.31 10.05 -24.94
N ARG A 91 15.87 10.92 -25.86
CA ARG A 91 16.56 11.18 -27.15
C ARG A 91 17.97 11.74 -26.96
N ASN A 92 18.22 12.44 -25.86
CA ASN A 92 19.53 13.00 -25.51
C ASN A 92 20.39 12.05 -24.63
N GLY A 93 20.09 10.76 -24.63
CA GLY A 93 20.93 9.73 -24.01
C GLY A 93 20.73 9.50 -22.53
N MET A 94 19.71 10.13 -21.91
CA MET A 94 19.40 9.93 -20.47
C MET A 94 18.75 8.58 -20.15
N GLY A 95 18.45 7.75 -21.16
CA GLY A 95 17.78 6.46 -20.96
C GLY A 95 18.53 5.52 -20.00
N ARG A 96 19.87 5.46 -20.10
CA ARG A 96 20.70 4.65 -19.18
C ARG A 96 20.61 5.14 -17.74
N TRP A 97 20.59 6.45 -17.53
CA TRP A 97 20.46 7.03 -16.22
C TRP A 97 19.10 6.67 -15.58
N PHE A 98 18.01 6.85 -16.33
CA PHE A 98 16.67 6.46 -15.87
C PHE A 98 16.59 4.96 -15.55
N TRP A 99 17.14 4.12 -16.42
CA TRP A 99 17.20 2.67 -16.18
C TRP A 99 17.94 2.33 -14.90
N ASN A 100 19.09 2.98 -14.67
CA ASN A 100 19.84 2.77 -13.43
C ASN A 100 19.05 3.21 -12.19
N GLN A 101 18.34 4.34 -12.26
CA GLN A 101 17.50 4.81 -11.15
C GLN A 101 16.37 3.81 -10.86
N LEU A 102 15.65 3.37 -11.88
CA LEU A 102 14.59 2.36 -11.74
C LEU A 102 15.14 1.04 -11.17
N THR A 103 16.32 0.61 -11.64
CA THR A 103 16.97 -0.60 -11.12
C THR A 103 17.35 -0.46 -9.64
N VAL A 104 17.83 0.72 -9.22
CA VAL A 104 18.14 0.96 -7.81
C VAL A 104 16.86 0.99 -6.98
N THR A 105 15.81 1.66 -7.47
CA THR A 105 14.52 1.71 -6.80
C THR A 105 13.96 0.29 -6.63
N GLY A 106 13.86 -0.50 -7.70
CA GLY A 106 13.40 -1.89 -7.62
C GLY A 106 14.21 -2.74 -6.65
N LYS A 107 15.53 -2.57 -6.58
CA LYS A 107 16.36 -3.28 -5.58
C LYS A 107 16.10 -2.84 -4.13
N ILE A 108 15.65 -1.62 -3.92
CA ILE A 108 15.26 -1.12 -2.60
C ILE A 108 13.90 -1.70 -2.24
N GLU A 109 12.92 -1.62 -3.14
CA GLU A 109 11.58 -2.15 -2.97
C GLU A 109 11.60 -3.67 -2.71
N ALA A 110 12.40 -4.43 -3.49
CA ALA A 110 12.61 -5.88 -3.30
C ALA A 110 13.07 -6.28 -1.88
N ARG A 111 13.59 -5.35 -1.10
CA ARG A 111 13.90 -5.56 0.31
C ARG A 111 12.70 -5.35 1.24
N GLY A 112 11.59 -4.86 0.73
CA GLY A 112 10.35 -4.71 1.48
C GLY A 112 9.92 -6.01 2.16
N ARG A 113 10.19 -7.18 1.55
CA ARG A 113 9.93 -8.50 2.16
C ARG A 113 10.57 -8.67 3.54
N LEU A 114 11.74 -8.05 3.78
CA LEU A 114 12.40 -8.11 5.08
C LEU A 114 11.55 -7.48 6.21
N LEU A 115 10.63 -6.58 5.89
CA LEU A 115 9.73 -5.99 6.88
C LEU A 115 8.78 -7.02 7.49
N ALA A 116 8.42 -8.07 6.73
CA ALA A 116 7.60 -9.16 7.22
C ALA A 116 8.33 -10.03 8.27
N ASP A 117 9.66 -10.04 8.24
CA ASP A 117 10.50 -10.85 9.12
C ASP A 117 10.98 -10.07 10.35
N VAL A 118 10.68 -8.76 10.44
CA VAL A 118 11.10 -7.92 11.57
C VAL A 118 10.22 -8.20 12.78
N ALA A 119 10.84 -8.66 13.87
CA ALA A 119 10.19 -8.71 15.19
C ALA A 119 10.02 -7.29 15.72
N PHE A 120 8.81 -6.77 15.67
CA PHE A 120 8.49 -5.43 16.16
C PHE A 120 8.15 -5.50 17.65
N PRO A 121 8.69 -4.61 18.49
CA PRO A 121 8.36 -4.60 19.91
C PRO A 121 6.93 -4.13 20.14
N ASP A 122 6.30 -4.61 21.21
CA ASP A 122 5.08 -4.00 21.71
C ASP A 122 5.39 -2.56 22.17
N LEU A 123 4.68 -1.60 21.60
CA LEU A 123 4.88 -0.18 21.90
C LEU A 123 3.94 0.33 23.02
N GLN A 124 2.91 -0.44 23.42
CA GLN A 124 1.98 -0.02 24.46
C GLN A 124 2.67 0.37 25.78
N PRO A 125 3.72 -0.33 26.26
CA PRO A 125 4.40 0.04 27.50
C PRO A 125 5.06 1.42 27.53
N VAL A 126 5.31 2.01 26.35
CA VAL A 126 5.97 3.32 26.23
C VAL A 126 5.03 4.44 25.75
N ILE A 127 3.76 4.12 25.52
CA ILE A 127 2.71 5.05 25.08
C ILE A 127 1.58 5.03 26.14
N VAL A 128 1.16 6.22 26.55
CA VAL A 128 0.14 6.39 27.62
C VAL A 128 -1.27 6.06 27.10
N GLU A 129 -1.55 6.44 25.85
CA GLU A 129 -2.82 6.18 25.19
C GLU A 129 -2.96 4.70 24.86
N ASP A 130 -4.19 4.19 24.89
CA ASP A 130 -4.50 2.84 24.38
C ASP A 130 -4.32 2.82 22.85
N ILE A 131 -3.34 2.05 22.37
CA ILE A 131 -3.01 1.93 20.95
C ILE A 131 -3.58 0.65 20.31
N SER A 132 -4.36 -0.14 21.05
CA SER A 132 -4.91 -1.41 20.56
C SER A 132 -5.82 -1.26 19.33
N GLU A 133 -6.46 -0.10 19.18
CA GLU A 133 -7.32 0.25 18.04
C GLU A 133 -6.63 1.17 17.03
N MET A 134 -5.33 1.41 17.19
CA MET A 134 -4.54 2.29 16.33
C MET A 134 -3.58 1.49 15.44
N ALA A 135 -3.26 2.03 14.27
CA ALA A 135 -2.30 1.41 13.34
C ALA A 135 -0.95 1.10 14.00
N ILE A 136 -0.48 1.98 14.91
CA ILE A 136 0.79 1.80 15.62
C ILE A 136 0.77 0.56 16.54
N GLY A 137 -0.37 0.18 17.11
CA GLY A 137 -0.52 -1.04 17.92
C GLY A 137 -0.44 -2.33 17.09
N HIS A 138 -0.59 -2.24 15.77
CA HIS A 138 -0.61 -3.37 14.85
C HIS A 138 0.56 -3.38 13.86
N LEU A 139 1.62 -2.61 14.10
CA LEU A 139 2.73 -2.45 13.14
C LEU A 139 3.37 -3.79 12.76
N GLY A 140 3.77 -4.60 13.73
CA GLY A 140 4.51 -5.83 13.48
C GLY A 140 3.64 -6.97 12.93
N GLY A 141 2.52 -7.26 13.61
CA GLY A 141 1.65 -8.39 13.27
C GLY A 141 0.63 -8.11 12.17
N GLY A 142 0.58 -6.88 11.64
CA GLY A 142 -0.38 -6.47 10.64
C GLY A 142 0.27 -5.63 9.52
N LEU A 143 0.51 -4.36 9.76
CA LEU A 143 0.89 -3.42 8.70
C LEU A 143 2.24 -3.74 8.04
N LEU A 144 3.31 -3.96 8.82
CA LEU A 144 4.63 -4.27 8.27
C LEU A 144 4.68 -5.67 7.68
N LEU A 145 4.01 -6.64 8.32
CA LEU A 145 3.90 -7.99 7.78
C LEU A 145 3.18 -7.98 6.44
N ALA A 146 2.00 -7.35 6.36
CA ALA A 146 1.24 -7.26 5.12
C ALA A 146 2.02 -6.50 4.02
N HIS A 147 2.68 -5.39 4.37
CA HIS A 147 3.53 -4.66 3.43
C HIS A 147 4.66 -5.53 2.88
N GLY A 148 5.38 -6.23 3.76
CA GLY A 148 6.46 -7.12 3.32
C GLY A 148 5.98 -8.29 2.46
N LEU A 149 4.78 -8.82 2.71
CA LEU A 149 4.18 -9.87 1.88
C LEU A 149 3.69 -9.33 0.53
N ASP A 150 3.18 -8.09 0.49
CA ASP A 150 2.75 -7.43 -0.74
C ASP A 150 3.96 -7.18 -1.67
N GLU A 151 5.06 -6.69 -1.12
CA GLU A 151 6.30 -6.44 -1.87
C GLU A 151 7.00 -7.75 -2.29
N GLY A 152 7.21 -8.66 -1.36
CA GLY A 152 7.99 -9.89 -1.62
C GLY A 152 7.17 -11.10 -2.04
N GLY A 153 5.84 -10.99 -2.02
CA GLY A 153 4.94 -12.08 -2.38
C GLY A 153 4.79 -13.17 -1.32
N GLN A 154 3.99 -14.16 -1.66
CA GLN A 154 3.73 -15.38 -0.87
C GLN A 154 3.93 -16.61 -1.76
N PRO A 155 5.17 -17.11 -1.92
CA PRO A 155 5.50 -18.21 -2.83
C PRO A 155 4.71 -19.49 -2.56
N ASP A 156 4.42 -19.77 -1.28
CA ASP A 156 3.63 -20.95 -0.87
C ASP A 156 2.18 -20.91 -1.40
N LEU A 157 1.68 -19.72 -1.71
CA LEU A 157 0.37 -19.49 -2.32
C LEU A 157 0.47 -19.27 -3.84
N GLY A 158 1.68 -19.32 -4.42
CA GLY A 158 1.92 -19.03 -5.84
C GLY A 158 1.73 -17.55 -6.19
N ILE A 159 1.87 -16.65 -5.21
CA ILE A 159 1.72 -15.21 -5.39
C ILE A 159 3.11 -14.56 -5.36
N GLY A 160 3.44 -13.82 -6.41
CA GLY A 160 4.67 -13.02 -6.50
C GLY A 160 4.54 -11.67 -5.80
N GLY A 161 5.68 -11.00 -5.60
CA GLY A 161 5.73 -9.63 -5.13
C GLY A 161 5.52 -8.60 -6.23
N HIS A 162 5.39 -7.34 -5.83
CA HIS A 162 5.25 -6.21 -6.74
C HIS A 162 6.61 -5.64 -7.19
N ASP A 163 7.71 -6.04 -6.59
CA ASP A 163 9.08 -5.60 -6.88
C ASP A 163 9.71 -6.26 -8.12
#